data_5e7468408cf938126a42a730be0ab41b
#
_entry.id   5e7468408cf938126a42a730be0ab41b
#
_cell.length_a   1.000
_cell.length_b   1.000
_cell.length_c   1.000
_cell.angle_alpha   90.00
_cell.angle_beta   90.00
_cell.angle_gamma   90.00
#
_symmetry.space_group_name_H-M   'P 1'
#
loop_
_entity.id
_entity.type
_entity.pdbx_description
1 polymer ?
#
loop_
_entity_poly.entity_id
_entity_poly.type
_entity_poly.pdbx_seq_one_letter_code
_entity_poly.pdbx_strand_id
1 'polypeptide(L)'
;RQRQMCIRDRLESAVHGKSLNVKNKSPKVSYISINDLISAVLFVLCNGENNQVYNACSDSSTVNSAEFSLTLSDAFDECEVNITSAGDSTDGCAIDCTRLKKLGWLSMVNYKDALLISGHEVMDDDSIFMFSDSYDGKLNDIQQILLGFLLEVDRICKKHNIKYFLGGGSLLGAVRHKGFIPWDDDADVMMLRKDYDRFLSVLPSELPNYLFAQTQKNEKDSHFPFTKLRINDTLLSTEFTSRFPNIHNGIFLDVLAQDYTSNNAFLRKIHMKATASSRWLVLDKWRGTSVNANSKFSSLCANILRKIFPLGFLQKVQNKLISLHKNMKNPKYLFDSMGRNVSRGAFPAEWLDEAIWVDFENTKLPIPK
;
A
#
# COMPACT_ATOMS: atom_id res chain seq x y z
N ARG A 1 2.14 0.44 -38.52
CA ARG A 1 2.94 0.87 -37.34
C ARG A 1 2.98 -0.32 -36.40
N GLN A 2 4.09 -1.09 -36.40
CA GLN A 2 4.34 -2.10 -35.37
C GLN A 2 4.46 -1.34 -34.04
N ARG A 3 3.56 -1.62 -33.09
CA ARG A 3 3.73 -1.22 -31.70
C ARG A 3 5.07 -1.79 -31.23
N GLN A 4 5.99 -0.93 -30.80
CA GLN A 4 7.12 -1.39 -30.02
C GLN A 4 6.50 -2.01 -28.74
N MET A 5 6.74 -3.32 -28.56
CA MET A 5 6.38 -3.98 -27.30
C MET A 5 6.99 -3.17 -26.15
N CYS A 6 6.19 -2.79 -25.19
CA CYS A 6 6.69 -2.07 -24.02
C CYS A 6 7.56 -3.01 -23.16
N ILE A 7 8.31 -2.45 -22.23
CA ILE A 7 9.20 -3.21 -21.33
C ILE A 7 8.42 -4.27 -20.59
N ARG A 8 7.25 -3.93 -20.11
CA ARG A 8 6.34 -4.80 -19.39
C ARG A 8 5.90 -5.99 -20.24
N ASP A 9 5.43 -5.75 -21.47
CA ASP A 9 5.00 -6.84 -22.37
C ASP A 9 6.11 -7.87 -22.63
N ARG A 10 7.38 -7.41 -22.68
CA ARG A 10 8.55 -8.27 -22.83
C ARG A 10 8.85 -9.05 -21.57
N LEU A 11 8.76 -8.41 -20.41
CA LEU A 11 8.96 -9.06 -19.12
C LEU A 11 7.90 -10.14 -18.90
N GLU A 12 6.63 -9.83 -19.13
CA GLU A 12 5.52 -10.79 -19.05
C GLU A 12 5.70 -11.96 -20.05
N SER A 13 6.11 -11.65 -21.27
CA SER A 13 6.37 -12.70 -22.25
C SER A 13 7.52 -13.61 -21.82
N ALA A 14 8.59 -13.05 -21.24
CA ALA A 14 9.74 -13.82 -20.76
C ALA A 14 9.36 -14.72 -19.58
N VAL A 15 8.66 -14.18 -18.60
CA VAL A 15 8.19 -14.91 -17.41
C VAL A 15 7.28 -16.08 -17.77
N HIS A 16 6.44 -15.93 -18.81
CA HIS A 16 5.52 -16.99 -19.26
C HIS A 16 6.11 -17.89 -20.36
N GLY A 17 7.43 -17.91 -20.54
CA GLY A 17 8.10 -18.78 -21.53
C GLY A 17 7.74 -18.49 -22.99
N LYS A 18 7.26 -17.27 -23.30
CA LYS A 18 6.93 -16.88 -24.67
C LYS A 18 8.14 -16.36 -25.41
N SER A 19 8.26 -16.65 -26.72
CA SER A 19 9.36 -16.15 -27.53
C SER A 19 9.30 -14.62 -27.74
N LEU A 20 10.45 -13.95 -27.62
CA LEU A 20 10.62 -12.53 -27.86
C LEU A 20 11.20 -12.29 -29.27
N ASN A 21 10.46 -11.59 -30.12
CA ASN A 21 10.93 -11.21 -31.46
C ASN A 21 11.45 -9.76 -31.42
N VAL A 22 12.74 -9.55 -31.57
CA VAL A 22 13.39 -8.25 -31.47
C VAL A 22 14.29 -7.95 -32.68
N LYS A 23 14.48 -6.66 -32.99
CA LYS A 23 15.38 -6.20 -34.04
C LYS A 23 16.77 -5.99 -33.45
N ASN A 24 17.81 -6.46 -34.13
CA ASN A 24 19.19 -6.33 -33.67
C ASN A 24 19.65 -4.86 -33.58
N LYS A 25 19.18 -4.01 -34.49
CA LYS A 25 19.49 -2.58 -34.51
C LYS A 25 18.31 -1.78 -33.97
N SER A 26 18.27 -1.57 -32.67
CA SER A 26 17.33 -0.68 -31.98
C SER A 26 18.10 0.38 -31.20
N PRO A 27 17.50 1.58 -30.98
CA PRO A 27 18.14 2.62 -30.20
C PRO A 27 18.43 2.15 -28.78
N LYS A 28 19.55 2.62 -28.21
CA LYS A 28 19.84 2.40 -26.79
C LYS A 28 18.96 3.27 -25.92
N VAL A 29 18.47 2.72 -24.83
CA VAL A 29 17.60 3.38 -23.84
C VAL A 29 18.17 3.13 -22.45
N SER A 30 18.13 4.13 -21.60
CA SER A 30 18.55 4.01 -20.20
C SER A 30 17.34 3.65 -19.32
N TYR A 31 17.53 2.72 -18.40
CA TYR A 31 16.52 2.23 -17.48
C TYR A 31 16.85 2.62 -16.03
N ILE A 32 15.83 2.68 -15.18
CA ILE A 32 15.97 2.90 -13.75
C ILE A 32 14.89 2.08 -13.03
N SER A 33 15.25 1.44 -11.90
CA SER A 33 14.27 0.81 -11.03
C SER A 33 13.37 1.86 -10.38
N ILE A 34 12.13 1.51 -10.07
CA ILE A 34 11.20 2.43 -9.39
C ILE A 34 11.74 2.87 -8.02
N ASN A 35 12.41 1.96 -7.31
CA ASN A 35 13.00 2.25 -6.00
C ASN A 35 14.16 3.26 -6.11
N ASP A 36 15.02 3.11 -7.12
CA ASP A 36 16.09 4.06 -7.38
C ASP A 36 15.55 5.41 -7.87
N LEU A 37 14.47 5.41 -8.67
CA LEU A 37 13.82 6.66 -9.09
C LEU A 37 13.26 7.42 -7.88
N ILE A 38 12.56 6.75 -6.99
CA ILE A 38 12.05 7.34 -5.75
C ILE A 38 13.20 7.86 -4.89
N SER A 39 14.26 7.07 -4.73
CA SER A 39 15.47 7.46 -4.01
C SER A 39 16.12 8.72 -4.62
N ALA A 40 16.26 8.78 -5.94
CA ALA A 40 16.82 9.92 -6.65
C ALA A 40 15.96 11.19 -6.44
N VAL A 41 14.64 11.09 -6.55
CA VAL A 41 13.72 12.21 -6.30
C VAL A 41 13.85 12.73 -4.86
N LEU A 42 13.83 11.84 -3.87
CA LEU A 42 14.00 12.22 -2.46
C LEU A 42 15.37 12.84 -2.19
N PHE A 43 16.42 12.29 -2.82
CA PHE A 43 17.78 12.82 -2.70
C PHE A 43 17.89 14.23 -3.28
N VAL A 44 17.33 14.48 -4.46
CA VAL A 44 17.31 15.80 -5.10
C VAL A 44 16.50 16.81 -4.29
N LEU A 45 15.38 16.41 -3.69
CA LEU A 45 14.60 17.29 -2.82
C LEU A 45 15.39 17.76 -1.58
N CYS A 46 16.30 16.92 -1.08
CA CYS A 46 17.11 17.24 0.10
C CYS A 46 18.44 17.94 -0.23
N ASN A 47 19.05 17.66 -1.40
CA ASN A 47 20.43 18.02 -1.71
C ASN A 47 20.59 18.77 -3.05
N GLY A 48 19.51 18.85 -3.85
CA GLY A 48 19.54 19.50 -5.15
C GLY A 48 19.60 21.03 -5.07
N GLU A 49 20.22 21.64 -6.07
CA GLU A 49 20.24 23.09 -6.23
C GLU A 49 18.96 23.58 -6.91
N ASN A 50 18.49 24.77 -6.52
CA ASN A 50 17.31 25.38 -7.13
C ASN A 50 17.52 25.65 -8.63
N ASN A 51 16.46 25.44 -9.41
CA ASN A 51 16.41 25.64 -10.86
C ASN A 51 17.39 24.77 -11.66
N GLN A 52 17.82 23.62 -11.12
CA GLN A 52 18.63 22.64 -11.82
C GLN A 52 17.82 21.44 -12.27
N VAL A 53 18.24 20.84 -13.40
CA VAL A 53 17.65 19.59 -13.90
C VAL A 53 18.61 18.44 -13.60
N TYR A 54 18.10 17.37 -13.05
CA TYR A 54 18.83 16.16 -12.72
C TYR A 54 18.24 14.97 -13.47
N ASN A 55 19.07 14.27 -14.21
CA ASN A 55 18.69 13.00 -14.82
C ASN A 55 19.04 11.85 -13.87
N ALA A 56 18.22 10.81 -13.85
CA ALA A 56 18.45 9.61 -13.08
C ALA A 56 18.34 8.36 -13.96
N CYS A 57 19.31 7.44 -13.86
CA CYS A 57 19.28 6.11 -14.46
C CYS A 57 20.13 5.16 -13.62
N SER A 58 19.84 3.85 -13.71
CA SER A 58 20.67 2.84 -13.06
C SER A 58 21.99 2.68 -13.79
N ASP A 59 23.05 2.31 -13.06
CA ASP A 59 24.35 2.03 -13.66
C ASP A 59 24.24 0.83 -14.63
N SER A 60 24.98 0.90 -15.74
CA SER A 60 24.99 -0.12 -16.80
C SER A 60 23.61 -0.41 -17.43
N SER A 61 22.62 0.47 -17.26
CA SER A 61 21.24 0.29 -17.73
C SER A 61 21.00 0.78 -19.16
N THR A 62 22.00 1.34 -19.84
CA THR A 62 21.86 1.85 -21.21
C THR A 62 22.06 0.74 -22.23
N VAL A 63 20.99 0.10 -22.63
CA VAL A 63 20.99 -1.09 -23.49
C VAL A 63 20.02 -0.92 -24.65
N ASN A 64 20.23 -1.67 -25.73
CA ASN A 64 19.27 -1.78 -26.83
C ASN A 64 18.24 -2.89 -26.58
N SER A 65 17.22 -2.98 -27.44
CA SER A 65 16.15 -3.97 -27.28
C SER A 65 16.63 -5.41 -27.34
N ALA A 66 17.70 -5.71 -28.10
CA ALA A 66 18.25 -7.06 -28.19
C ALA A 66 19.02 -7.41 -26.90
N GLU A 67 19.89 -6.51 -26.43
CA GLU A 67 20.60 -6.67 -25.15
C GLU A 67 19.63 -6.84 -23.99
N PHE A 68 18.55 -6.04 -23.96
CA PHE A 68 17.51 -6.14 -22.95
C PHE A 68 16.81 -7.52 -22.99
N SER A 69 16.40 -8.00 -24.18
CA SER A 69 15.71 -9.27 -24.32
C SER A 69 16.62 -10.48 -24.04
N LEU A 70 17.90 -10.39 -24.36
CA LEU A 70 18.88 -11.41 -23.98
C LEU A 70 19.06 -11.49 -22.46
N THR A 71 19.08 -10.33 -21.78
CA THR A 71 19.11 -10.30 -20.31
C THR A 71 17.87 -10.95 -19.69
N LEU A 72 16.69 -10.79 -20.30
CA LEU A 72 15.48 -11.51 -19.87
C LEU A 72 15.60 -13.02 -20.12
N SER A 73 16.10 -13.44 -21.29
CA SER A 73 16.31 -14.88 -21.58
C SER A 73 17.33 -15.51 -20.63
N ASP A 74 18.37 -14.80 -20.24
CA ASP A 74 19.34 -15.28 -19.24
C ASP A 74 18.75 -15.39 -17.83
N ALA A 75 17.68 -14.62 -17.56
CA ALA A 75 17.03 -14.57 -16.28
C ALA A 75 15.85 -15.55 -16.12
N PHE A 76 15.23 -15.96 -17.25
CA PHE A 76 14.04 -16.81 -17.30
C PHE A 76 14.24 -17.94 -18.31
N ASP A 77 14.53 -19.14 -17.82
CA ASP A 77 15.02 -20.32 -18.59
C ASP A 77 14.15 -20.78 -19.77
N GLU A 78 12.87 -20.43 -19.79
CA GLU A 78 11.95 -20.85 -20.86
C GLU A 78 11.73 -19.78 -21.95
N CYS A 79 12.44 -18.64 -21.89
CA CYS A 79 12.26 -17.52 -22.81
C CYS A 79 13.23 -17.60 -24.00
N GLU A 80 12.71 -17.83 -25.20
CA GLU A 80 13.49 -17.81 -26.45
C GLU A 80 13.52 -16.39 -27.05
N VAL A 81 14.72 -15.91 -27.48
CA VAL A 81 14.87 -14.61 -28.13
C VAL A 81 15.20 -14.79 -29.61
N ASN A 82 14.30 -14.35 -30.47
CA ASN A 82 14.48 -14.34 -31.94
C ASN A 82 14.95 -12.95 -32.40
N ILE A 83 16.23 -12.83 -32.78
CA ILE A 83 16.80 -11.57 -33.25
C ILE A 83 16.75 -11.50 -34.77
N THR A 84 16.03 -10.52 -35.31
CA THR A 84 15.94 -10.27 -36.75
C THR A 84 16.91 -9.17 -37.19
N SER A 85 17.56 -9.35 -38.32
CA SER A 85 18.65 -8.49 -38.83
C SER A 85 18.21 -7.19 -39.53
N ALA A 86 16.94 -6.85 -39.53
CA ALA A 86 16.40 -5.68 -40.25
C ALA A 86 16.23 -4.43 -39.37
N GLY A 87 16.86 -3.34 -39.75
CA GLY A 87 16.59 -2.01 -39.22
C GLY A 87 17.82 -1.08 -39.29
N ASP A 88 17.61 0.18 -39.70
CA ASP A 88 18.60 1.23 -39.55
C ASP A 88 18.70 1.62 -38.07
N SER A 89 19.95 1.76 -37.59
CA SER A 89 20.18 2.26 -36.23
C SER A 89 19.84 3.74 -36.19
N THR A 90 18.75 4.10 -35.53
CA THR A 90 18.56 5.45 -35.05
C THR A 90 19.36 5.60 -33.76
N ASP A 91 20.16 6.66 -33.65
CA ASP A 91 20.93 6.94 -32.43
C ASP A 91 20.02 6.99 -31.21
N GLY A 92 20.28 6.09 -30.26
CA GLY A 92 19.55 6.04 -29.01
C GLY A 92 19.97 7.18 -28.08
N CYS A 93 19.11 7.65 -27.26
CA CYS A 93 19.43 8.68 -26.25
C CYS A 93 19.87 7.99 -24.95
N ALA A 94 21.19 7.91 -24.74
CA ALA A 94 21.74 7.59 -23.43
C ALA A 94 21.51 8.78 -22.47
N ILE A 95 20.97 8.52 -21.28
CA ILE A 95 20.74 9.56 -20.28
C ILE A 95 22.05 9.79 -19.51
N ASP A 96 22.54 11.04 -19.50
CA ASP A 96 23.69 11.44 -18.68
C ASP A 96 23.26 11.80 -17.25
N CYS A 97 23.67 10.99 -16.29
CA CYS A 97 23.39 11.15 -14.85
C CYS A 97 24.57 11.75 -14.06
N THR A 98 25.60 12.26 -14.74
CA THR A 98 26.84 12.75 -14.12
C THR A 98 26.55 13.83 -13.06
N ARG A 99 25.60 14.74 -13.29
CA ARG A 99 25.24 15.79 -12.34
C ARG A 99 24.71 15.23 -11.03
N LEU A 100 23.79 14.26 -11.09
CA LEU A 100 23.22 13.63 -9.91
C LEU A 100 24.27 12.81 -9.13
N LYS A 101 25.16 12.11 -9.84
CA LYS A 101 26.28 11.37 -9.25
C LYS A 101 27.28 12.29 -8.56
N LYS A 102 27.57 13.46 -9.12
CA LYS A 102 28.46 14.47 -8.50
C LYS A 102 27.88 15.02 -7.20
N LEU A 103 26.56 15.05 -7.03
CA LEU A 103 25.92 15.38 -5.75
C LEU A 103 26.03 14.27 -4.71
N GLY A 104 26.43 13.05 -5.12
CA GLY A 104 26.60 11.90 -4.22
C GLY A 104 25.51 10.85 -4.29
N TRP A 105 24.53 10.98 -5.19
CA TRP A 105 23.54 9.92 -5.39
C TRP A 105 24.12 8.79 -6.26
N LEU A 106 23.86 7.55 -5.83
CA LEU A 106 24.21 6.34 -6.58
C LEU A 106 22.98 5.44 -6.65
N SER A 107 22.81 4.74 -7.79
CA SER A 107 21.79 3.70 -7.90
C SER A 107 22.13 2.53 -6.96
N MET A 108 21.15 2.03 -6.24
CA MET A 108 21.34 0.92 -5.29
C MET A 108 21.10 -0.45 -5.94
N VAL A 109 20.33 -0.48 -7.02
CA VAL A 109 19.97 -1.72 -7.72
C VAL A 109 20.52 -1.65 -9.15
N ASN A 110 21.34 -2.63 -9.54
CA ASN A 110 21.73 -2.73 -10.93
C ASN A 110 20.54 -3.16 -11.79
N TYR A 111 20.57 -2.83 -13.08
CA TYR A 111 19.38 -3.04 -13.91
C TYR A 111 19.02 -4.52 -14.12
N LYS A 112 19.98 -5.45 -14.06
CA LYS A 112 19.73 -6.89 -14.16
C LYS A 112 18.97 -7.42 -12.94
N ASP A 113 19.41 -7.02 -11.75
CA ASP A 113 18.72 -7.38 -10.50
C ASP A 113 17.33 -6.74 -10.44
N ALA A 114 17.17 -5.52 -10.94
CA ALA A 114 15.86 -4.88 -11.07
C ALA A 114 14.91 -5.67 -11.98
N LEU A 115 15.41 -6.24 -13.08
CA LEU A 115 14.61 -7.09 -13.97
C LEU A 115 14.23 -8.42 -13.32
N LEU A 116 15.15 -9.06 -12.57
CA LEU A 116 14.86 -10.27 -11.81
C LEU A 116 13.80 -10.03 -10.74
N ILE A 117 13.93 -8.95 -9.96
CA ILE A 117 12.95 -8.55 -8.94
C ILE A 117 11.59 -8.33 -9.58
N SER A 118 11.53 -7.54 -10.68
CA SER A 118 10.28 -7.27 -11.38
C SER A 118 9.69 -8.51 -12.04
N GLY A 119 10.52 -9.44 -12.51
CA GLY A 119 10.06 -10.71 -13.05
C GLY A 119 9.51 -11.66 -11.99
N HIS A 120 10.12 -11.72 -10.82
CA HIS A 120 9.57 -12.44 -9.68
C HIS A 120 8.27 -11.80 -9.17
N GLU A 121 8.16 -10.48 -9.16
CA GLU A 121 6.90 -9.79 -8.88
C GLU A 121 5.82 -10.18 -9.90
N VAL A 122 6.15 -10.33 -11.18
CA VAL A 122 5.22 -10.82 -12.22
C VAL A 122 4.86 -12.29 -12.02
N MET A 123 5.82 -13.16 -11.63
CA MET A 123 5.58 -14.59 -11.36
C MET A 123 4.68 -14.81 -10.13
N ASP A 124 4.90 -14.02 -9.07
CA ASP A 124 4.13 -14.12 -7.83
C ASP A 124 2.75 -13.46 -7.95
N ASP A 125 2.49 -12.75 -9.05
CA ASP A 125 1.38 -11.81 -9.19
C ASP A 125 0.40 -12.14 -10.30
N ASP A 126 0.19 -13.44 -10.59
CA ASP A 126 -0.93 -13.85 -11.46
C ASP A 126 -2.31 -13.37 -10.97
N SER A 127 -2.39 -12.90 -9.71
CA SER A 127 -3.62 -12.36 -9.12
C SER A 127 -3.71 -10.82 -9.10
N ILE A 128 -2.57 -10.10 -8.98
CA ILE A 128 -2.56 -8.62 -8.87
C ILE A 128 -2.46 -7.96 -10.27
N PHE A 129 -1.78 -8.59 -11.24
CA PHE A 129 -1.59 -8.01 -12.58
C PHE A 129 -2.78 -8.13 -13.54
N MET A 130 -3.76 -8.97 -13.24
CA MET A 130 -4.99 -9.04 -14.04
C MET A 130 -5.79 -7.73 -14.05
N PHE A 131 -5.52 -6.83 -13.08
CA PHE A 131 -6.31 -5.62 -12.89
C PHE A 131 -5.68 -4.32 -13.42
N SER A 132 -4.39 -4.31 -13.81
CA SER A 132 -3.72 -3.07 -14.23
C SER A 132 -3.75 -2.81 -15.74
N ASP A 133 -4.01 -3.81 -16.58
CA ASP A 133 -3.92 -3.68 -18.03
C ASP A 133 -5.23 -3.30 -18.73
N SER A 134 -6.35 -3.26 -18.01
CA SER A 134 -7.66 -2.93 -18.58
C SER A 134 -8.21 -1.57 -18.15
N TYR A 135 -7.36 -0.64 -17.65
CA TYR A 135 -7.83 0.71 -17.39
C TYR A 135 -8.11 1.43 -18.71
N ASP A 136 -9.31 1.23 -19.24
CA ASP A 136 -9.89 1.93 -20.38
C ASP A 136 -10.79 3.12 -19.96
N GLY A 137 -10.65 3.56 -18.68
CA GLY A 137 -11.51 4.56 -18.06
C GLY A 137 -12.74 3.99 -17.34
N LYS A 138 -12.89 2.66 -17.31
CA LYS A 138 -13.93 1.98 -16.54
C LYS A 138 -13.39 1.49 -15.21
N LEU A 139 -14.30 1.37 -14.25
CA LEU A 139 -14.04 0.76 -12.97
C LEU A 139 -13.58 -0.69 -13.18
N ASN A 140 -12.43 -1.08 -12.63
CA ASN A 140 -11.98 -2.46 -12.73
C ASN A 140 -12.79 -3.38 -11.76
N ASP A 141 -12.69 -4.68 -11.95
CA ASP A 141 -13.51 -5.63 -11.20
C ASP A 141 -13.29 -5.53 -9.68
N ILE A 142 -12.05 -5.32 -9.22
CA ILE A 142 -11.78 -5.15 -7.78
C ILE A 142 -12.41 -3.88 -7.23
N GLN A 143 -12.34 -2.76 -7.95
CA GLN A 143 -12.95 -1.50 -7.54
C GLN A 143 -14.48 -1.59 -7.52
N GLN A 144 -15.10 -2.37 -8.42
CA GLN A 144 -16.53 -2.67 -8.37
C GLN A 144 -16.91 -3.45 -7.11
N ILE A 145 -16.12 -4.45 -6.73
CA ILE A 145 -16.29 -5.19 -5.49
C ILE A 145 -16.13 -4.26 -4.28
N LEU A 146 -15.08 -3.42 -4.29
CA LEU A 146 -14.83 -2.44 -3.22
C LEU A 146 -15.96 -1.40 -3.12
N LEU A 147 -16.52 -0.95 -4.24
CA LEU A 147 -17.70 -0.10 -4.24
C LEU A 147 -18.90 -0.79 -3.59
N GLY A 148 -19.10 -2.08 -3.86
CA GLY A 148 -20.11 -2.89 -3.19
C GLY A 148 -19.96 -2.91 -1.66
N PHE A 149 -18.73 -3.04 -1.15
CA PHE A 149 -18.45 -2.90 0.29
C PHE A 149 -18.79 -1.51 0.83
N LEU A 150 -18.38 -0.45 0.13
CA LEU A 150 -18.67 0.92 0.55
C LEU A 150 -20.17 1.19 0.62
N LEU A 151 -20.94 0.68 -0.34
CA LEU A 151 -22.40 0.79 -0.36
C LEU A 151 -23.06 -0.01 0.79
N GLU A 152 -22.50 -1.18 1.13
CA GLU A 152 -23.00 -1.96 2.25
C GLU A 152 -22.72 -1.30 3.60
N VAL A 153 -21.52 -0.73 3.77
CA VAL A 153 -21.21 0.10 4.95
C VAL A 153 -22.13 1.31 5.03
N ASP A 154 -22.38 1.99 3.92
CA ASP A 154 -23.30 3.13 3.83
C ASP A 154 -24.73 2.73 4.24
N ARG A 155 -25.23 1.60 3.72
CA ARG A 155 -26.55 1.04 4.08
C ARG A 155 -26.68 0.81 5.59
N ILE A 156 -25.69 0.12 6.19
CA ILE A 156 -25.69 -0.19 7.62
C ILE A 156 -25.60 1.10 8.44
N CYS A 157 -24.71 2.01 8.07
CA CYS A 157 -24.51 3.27 8.78
C CYS A 157 -25.75 4.16 8.73
N LYS A 158 -26.42 4.29 7.58
CA LYS A 158 -27.67 5.03 7.43
C LYS A 158 -28.79 4.42 8.27
N LYS A 159 -28.96 3.09 8.21
CA LYS A 159 -30.00 2.37 8.97
C LYS A 159 -29.87 2.59 10.49
N HIS A 160 -28.64 2.62 10.99
CA HIS A 160 -28.37 2.72 12.43
C HIS A 160 -27.95 4.13 12.87
N ASN A 161 -28.02 5.13 11.99
CA ASN A 161 -27.59 6.50 12.26
C ASN A 161 -26.16 6.55 12.85
N ILE A 162 -25.23 5.86 12.19
CA ILE A 162 -23.81 5.80 12.51
C ILE A 162 -23.07 6.75 11.55
N LYS A 163 -22.25 7.64 12.10
CA LYS A 163 -21.46 8.55 11.31
C LYS A 163 -20.16 7.86 10.85
N TYR A 164 -19.89 7.92 9.55
CA TYR A 164 -18.66 7.43 8.95
C TYR A 164 -18.18 8.38 7.85
N PHE A 165 -16.96 8.18 7.40
CA PHE A 165 -16.32 8.95 6.33
C PHE A 165 -15.44 8.02 5.51
N LEU A 166 -15.20 8.35 4.25
CA LEU A 166 -14.12 7.75 3.50
C LEU A 166 -12.78 8.08 4.17
N GLY A 167 -11.86 7.12 4.18
CA GLY A 167 -10.52 7.25 4.76
C GLY A 167 -9.43 7.09 3.71
N GLY A 168 -8.17 7.28 4.10
CA GLY A 168 -6.99 6.93 3.33
C GLY A 168 -7.01 7.30 1.86
N GLY A 169 -6.73 6.31 1.02
CA GLY A 169 -6.76 6.39 -0.44
C GLY A 169 -8.15 6.72 -0.97
N SER A 170 -9.21 6.14 -0.39
CA SER A 170 -10.59 6.36 -0.81
C SER A 170 -11.03 7.82 -0.62
N LEU A 171 -10.61 8.49 0.47
CA LEU A 171 -10.86 9.92 0.67
C LEU A 171 -10.14 10.76 -0.39
N LEU A 172 -8.88 10.46 -0.66
CA LEU A 172 -8.09 11.16 -1.67
C LEU A 172 -8.68 10.97 -3.07
N GLY A 173 -9.14 9.76 -3.38
CA GLY A 173 -9.83 9.41 -4.62
C GLY A 173 -11.12 10.22 -4.79
N ALA A 174 -11.96 10.27 -3.76
CA ALA A 174 -13.19 11.06 -3.76
C ALA A 174 -12.95 12.54 -4.13
N VAL A 175 -11.92 13.16 -3.53
CA VAL A 175 -11.61 14.58 -3.75
C VAL A 175 -11.01 14.84 -5.13
N ARG A 176 -10.11 13.97 -5.61
CA ARG A 176 -9.33 14.20 -6.83
C ARG A 176 -9.95 13.60 -8.08
N HIS A 177 -10.56 12.43 -7.95
CA HIS A 177 -11.04 11.62 -9.07
C HIS A 177 -12.55 11.46 -9.10
N LYS A 178 -13.27 11.88 -8.05
CA LYS A 178 -14.70 11.59 -7.84
C LYS A 178 -15.01 10.09 -7.84
N GLY A 179 -14.06 9.28 -7.37
CA GLY A 179 -14.10 7.84 -7.37
C GLY A 179 -12.82 7.29 -6.79
N PHE A 180 -12.48 6.06 -7.12
CA PHE A 180 -11.22 5.47 -6.74
C PHE A 180 -10.03 6.19 -7.41
N ILE A 181 -8.87 6.15 -6.77
CA ILE A 181 -7.61 6.41 -7.47
C ILE A 181 -7.46 5.29 -8.51
N PRO A 182 -7.12 5.58 -9.79
CA PRO A 182 -7.16 4.59 -10.87
C PRO A 182 -6.37 3.29 -10.64
N TRP A 183 -5.32 3.35 -9.82
CA TRP A 183 -4.44 2.22 -9.50
C TRP A 183 -4.58 1.75 -8.05
N ASP A 184 -5.63 2.15 -7.33
CA ASP A 184 -5.86 1.78 -5.94
C ASP A 184 -6.67 0.47 -5.88
N ASP A 185 -6.20 -0.48 -5.09
CA ASP A 185 -6.75 -1.83 -4.95
C ASP A 185 -7.36 -2.09 -3.57
N ASP A 186 -7.43 -1.05 -2.73
CA ASP A 186 -8.06 -1.11 -1.41
C ASP A 186 -9.12 -0.01 -1.21
N ALA A 187 -9.89 -0.14 -0.16
CA ALA A 187 -10.85 0.87 0.28
C ALA A 187 -10.84 1.00 1.79
N ASP A 188 -10.86 2.25 2.23
CA ASP A 188 -10.84 2.61 3.64
C ASP A 188 -12.06 3.43 4.03
N VAL A 189 -12.66 3.10 5.17
CA VAL A 189 -13.60 3.97 5.86
C VAL A 189 -13.11 4.27 7.27
N MET A 190 -13.43 5.46 7.75
CA MET A 190 -13.07 5.86 9.11
C MET A 190 -14.30 6.35 9.88
N MET A 191 -14.27 6.11 11.19
CA MET A 191 -15.34 6.46 12.11
C MET A 191 -14.75 7.00 13.41
N LEU A 192 -15.44 7.90 14.09
CA LEU A 192 -15.12 8.19 15.50
C LEU A 192 -15.24 6.90 16.32
N ARG A 193 -14.42 6.73 17.37
CA ARG A 193 -14.43 5.54 18.24
C ARG A 193 -15.84 5.14 18.69
N LYS A 194 -16.67 6.09 19.04
CA LYS A 194 -18.05 5.84 19.48
C LYS A 194 -18.88 5.20 18.37
N ASP A 195 -18.79 5.73 17.17
CA ASP A 195 -19.52 5.23 15.99
C ASP A 195 -18.95 3.89 15.52
N TYR A 196 -17.63 3.72 15.56
CA TYR A 196 -16.98 2.43 15.28
C TYR A 196 -17.42 1.33 16.24
N ASP A 197 -17.43 1.59 17.55
CA ASP A 197 -17.89 0.58 18.54
C ASP A 197 -19.37 0.22 18.32
N ARG A 198 -20.19 1.21 17.95
CA ARG A 198 -21.59 1.01 17.62
C ARG A 198 -21.77 0.23 16.31
N PHE A 199 -20.96 0.55 15.29
CA PHE A 199 -20.92 -0.19 14.04
C PHE A 199 -20.62 -1.67 14.30
N LEU A 200 -19.57 -1.98 15.05
CA LEU A 200 -19.22 -3.35 15.42
C LEU A 200 -20.34 -4.08 16.18
N SER A 201 -21.14 -3.38 16.97
CA SER A 201 -22.23 -3.99 17.73
C SER A 201 -23.41 -4.42 16.87
N VAL A 202 -23.64 -3.77 15.74
CA VAL A 202 -24.74 -4.07 14.83
C VAL A 202 -24.35 -5.03 13.69
N LEU A 203 -23.05 -5.14 13.37
CA LEU A 203 -22.58 -6.01 12.29
C LEU A 203 -23.10 -7.46 12.35
N PRO A 204 -23.16 -8.15 13.51
CA PRO A 204 -23.63 -9.54 13.54
C PRO A 204 -25.06 -9.75 13.04
N SER A 205 -25.91 -8.72 13.10
CA SER A 205 -27.29 -8.77 12.62
C SER A 205 -27.50 -8.16 11.24
N GLU A 206 -26.51 -7.43 10.72
CA GLU A 206 -26.63 -6.65 9.49
C GLU A 206 -25.81 -7.20 8.33
N LEU A 207 -24.70 -7.90 8.62
CA LEU A 207 -23.85 -8.42 7.56
C LEU A 207 -24.53 -9.54 6.78
N PRO A 208 -24.51 -9.49 5.45
CA PRO A 208 -24.88 -10.60 4.61
C PRO A 208 -23.97 -11.81 4.85
N ASN A 209 -24.49 -13.03 4.61
CA ASN A 209 -23.77 -14.28 4.86
C ASN A 209 -22.45 -14.41 4.05
N TYR A 210 -22.32 -13.68 2.96
CA TYR A 210 -21.10 -13.69 2.16
C TYR A 210 -20.01 -12.75 2.69
N LEU A 211 -20.29 -11.96 3.74
CA LEU A 211 -19.32 -11.06 4.37
C LEU A 211 -18.94 -11.54 5.78
N PHE A 212 -17.68 -11.34 6.12
CA PHE A 212 -17.11 -11.65 7.43
C PHE A 212 -16.44 -10.41 8.04
N ALA A 213 -16.81 -10.09 9.28
CA ALA A 213 -16.15 -9.01 10.03
C ALA A 213 -14.95 -9.56 10.79
N GLN A 214 -13.76 -9.46 10.22
CA GLN A 214 -12.50 -9.87 10.85
C GLN A 214 -12.06 -8.86 11.91
N THR A 215 -11.93 -9.32 13.14
CA THR A 215 -11.48 -8.53 14.30
C THR A 215 -10.52 -9.35 15.15
N GLN A 216 -9.72 -8.70 16.01
CA GLN A 216 -8.89 -9.42 16.99
C GLN A 216 -9.71 -10.26 18.01
N LYS A 217 -11.02 -10.09 18.08
CA LYS A 217 -11.90 -10.87 18.99
C LYS A 217 -12.28 -12.22 18.42
N ASN A 218 -12.63 -12.26 17.12
CA ASN A 218 -13.06 -13.49 16.45
C ASN A 218 -11.92 -14.21 15.74
N GLU A 219 -10.82 -13.51 15.45
CA GLU A 219 -9.63 -14.08 14.84
C GLU A 219 -8.39 -13.67 15.64
N LYS A 220 -8.04 -14.51 16.63
CA LYS A 220 -7.01 -14.21 17.65
C LYS A 220 -5.60 -14.00 17.07
N ASP A 221 -5.33 -14.59 15.91
CA ASP A 221 -4.07 -14.46 15.21
C ASP A 221 -4.01 -13.22 14.31
N SER A 222 -5.10 -12.47 14.19
CA SER A 222 -5.10 -11.19 13.49
C SER A 222 -4.30 -10.14 14.25
N HIS A 223 -3.31 -9.53 13.59
CA HIS A 223 -2.49 -8.47 14.17
C HIS A 223 -3.10 -7.07 14.00
N PHE A 224 -4.13 -6.95 13.16
CA PHE A 224 -4.77 -5.67 12.88
C PHE A 224 -5.59 -5.18 14.08
N PRO A 225 -5.35 -3.95 14.58
CA PRO A 225 -6.17 -3.38 15.66
C PRO A 225 -7.55 -2.88 15.18
N PHE A 226 -7.79 -2.88 13.87
CA PHE A 226 -9.00 -2.43 13.19
C PHE A 226 -9.78 -3.61 12.62
N THR A 227 -10.96 -3.33 12.10
CA THR A 227 -11.81 -4.33 11.47
C THR A 227 -11.57 -4.36 9.96
N LYS A 228 -11.49 -5.57 9.41
CA LYS A 228 -11.61 -5.80 7.97
C LYS A 228 -12.95 -6.46 7.69
N LEU A 229 -13.74 -5.87 6.80
CA LEU A 229 -14.87 -6.59 6.22
C LEU A 229 -14.33 -7.42 5.07
N ARG A 230 -14.56 -8.73 5.06
CA ARG A 230 -14.00 -9.65 4.06
C ARG A 230 -15.10 -10.42 3.35
N ILE A 231 -14.88 -10.75 2.08
CA ILE A 231 -15.77 -11.63 1.32
C ILE A 231 -15.36 -13.08 1.59
N ASN A 232 -16.31 -13.89 2.02
CA ASN A 232 -16.15 -15.33 2.16
C ASN A 232 -15.87 -15.97 0.81
N ASP A 233 -15.18 -17.10 0.81
CA ASP A 233 -14.86 -17.88 -0.38
C ASP A 233 -14.05 -17.14 -1.46
N THR A 234 -13.36 -16.05 -1.07
CA THR A 234 -12.38 -15.36 -1.89
C THR A 234 -11.00 -15.42 -1.25
N LEU A 235 -9.95 -15.26 -2.04
CA LEU A 235 -8.57 -15.27 -1.57
C LEU A 235 -7.81 -14.10 -2.19
N LEU A 236 -7.34 -13.19 -1.35
CA LEU A 236 -6.34 -12.17 -1.69
C LEU A 236 -5.02 -12.61 -1.04
N SER A 237 -4.23 -13.36 -1.79
CA SER A 237 -2.96 -13.89 -1.31
C SER A 237 -1.83 -12.94 -1.63
N THR A 238 -1.00 -12.67 -0.63
CA THR A 238 0.29 -12.00 -0.79
C THR A 238 1.35 -12.92 -0.19
N GLU A 239 2.63 -12.79 -0.56
CA GLU A 239 3.73 -13.56 0.05
C GLU A 239 3.67 -13.53 1.58
N PHE A 240 3.19 -12.42 2.12
CA PHE A 240 3.06 -12.24 3.55
C PHE A 240 1.84 -12.98 4.13
N THR A 241 0.66 -12.88 3.51
CA THR A 241 -0.57 -13.53 3.99
C THR A 241 -0.54 -15.04 3.79
N SER A 242 0.18 -15.54 2.78
CA SER A 242 0.36 -16.98 2.53
C SER A 242 1.04 -17.72 3.70
N ARG A 243 1.81 -17.02 4.52
CA ARG A 243 2.42 -17.55 5.74
C ARG A 243 1.43 -17.80 6.88
N PHE A 244 0.21 -17.29 6.75
CA PHE A 244 -0.86 -17.38 7.76
C PHE A 244 -2.15 -17.94 7.16
N PRO A 245 -2.15 -19.22 6.74
CA PRO A 245 -3.28 -19.84 6.07
C PRO A 245 -4.55 -19.96 6.95
N ASN A 246 -4.37 -19.87 8.28
CA ASN A 246 -5.46 -19.97 9.24
C ASN A 246 -6.20 -18.65 9.50
N ILE A 247 -5.78 -17.56 8.84
CA ILE A 247 -6.44 -16.25 8.91
C ILE A 247 -7.28 -16.07 7.67
N HIS A 248 -8.46 -15.48 7.81
CA HIS A 248 -9.30 -15.15 6.67
C HIS A 248 -8.60 -14.14 5.76
N ASN A 249 -8.26 -14.54 4.54
CA ASN A 249 -7.51 -13.76 3.56
C ASN A 249 -8.35 -13.38 2.33
N GLY A 250 -9.67 -13.25 2.46
CA GLY A 250 -10.55 -12.79 1.39
C GLY A 250 -10.36 -11.31 1.03
N ILE A 251 -10.90 -10.89 -0.11
CA ILE A 251 -10.98 -9.48 -0.53
C ILE A 251 -11.59 -8.67 0.62
N PHE A 252 -11.10 -7.46 0.88
CA PHE A 252 -11.44 -6.73 2.08
C PHE A 252 -11.65 -5.22 1.88
N LEU A 253 -12.36 -4.62 2.84
CA LEU A 253 -12.43 -3.20 3.10
C LEU A 253 -11.99 -2.94 4.54
N ASP A 254 -11.19 -1.89 4.75
CA ASP A 254 -10.70 -1.50 6.06
C ASP A 254 -11.64 -0.50 6.75
N VAL A 255 -12.00 -0.83 7.99
CA VAL A 255 -12.79 0.04 8.86
C VAL A 255 -11.94 0.48 10.03
N LEU A 256 -11.58 1.77 10.06
CA LEU A 256 -10.65 2.34 11.02
C LEU A 256 -11.37 3.26 12.02
N ALA A 257 -11.05 3.12 13.31
CA ALA A 257 -11.48 4.10 14.28
C ALA A 257 -10.50 5.27 14.37
N GLN A 258 -11.05 6.46 14.51
CA GLN A 258 -10.33 7.67 14.89
C GLN A 258 -10.52 7.91 16.39
N ASP A 259 -9.42 7.98 17.12
CA ASP A 259 -9.42 8.05 18.58
C ASP A 259 -9.01 9.43 19.09
N TYR A 260 -9.62 9.82 20.20
CA TYR A 260 -9.22 11.04 20.89
C TYR A 260 -7.84 10.89 21.54
N THR A 261 -7.10 12.00 21.57
CA THR A 261 -5.83 12.10 22.27
C THR A 261 -5.82 13.34 23.14
N SER A 262 -4.79 13.48 23.99
CA SER A 262 -4.69 14.57 24.97
C SER A 262 -4.70 15.95 24.31
N ASN A 263 -5.43 16.91 24.91
CA ASN A 263 -5.37 18.31 24.52
C ASN A 263 -3.99 18.93 24.82
N ASN A 264 -3.25 18.42 25.81
CA ASN A 264 -1.90 18.85 26.11
C ASN A 264 -0.91 18.27 25.09
N ALA A 265 -0.11 19.13 24.45
CA ALA A 265 0.79 18.75 23.35
C ALA A 265 1.87 17.72 23.78
N PHE A 266 2.40 17.83 24.99
CA PHE A 266 3.42 16.92 25.51
C PHE A 266 2.83 15.52 25.77
N LEU A 267 1.70 15.46 26.50
CA LEU A 267 0.99 14.21 26.78
C LEU A 267 0.47 13.56 25.49
N ARG A 268 0.03 14.35 24.52
CA ARG A 268 -0.36 13.87 23.19
C ARG A 268 0.80 13.16 22.48
N LYS A 269 2.00 13.78 22.47
CA LYS A 269 3.19 13.13 21.88
C LYS A 269 3.54 11.81 22.56
N ILE A 270 3.46 11.76 23.91
CA ILE A 270 3.72 10.53 24.67
C ILE A 270 2.69 9.45 24.29
N HIS A 271 1.39 9.80 24.31
CA HIS A 271 0.32 8.88 23.99
C HIS A 271 0.48 8.28 22.58
N MET A 272 0.69 9.13 21.57
CA MET A 272 0.87 8.70 20.18
C MET A 272 2.12 7.81 20.01
N LYS A 273 3.25 8.18 20.66
CA LYS A 273 4.47 7.34 20.63
C LYS A 273 4.25 5.99 21.31
N ALA A 274 3.59 5.97 22.47
CA ALA A 274 3.28 4.73 23.17
C ALA A 274 2.37 3.80 22.34
N THR A 275 1.34 4.38 21.71
CA THR A 275 0.45 3.66 20.80
C THR A 275 1.22 3.10 19.58
N ALA A 276 2.07 3.91 18.94
CA ALA A 276 2.91 3.48 17.84
C ALA A 276 3.86 2.34 18.26
N SER A 277 4.52 2.46 19.41
CA SER A 277 5.41 1.43 19.95
C SER A 277 4.68 0.12 20.25
N SER A 278 3.47 0.20 20.84
CA SER A 278 2.65 -0.99 21.10
C SER A 278 2.25 -1.70 19.80
N ARG A 279 1.92 -0.94 18.74
CA ARG A 279 1.63 -1.48 17.42
C ARG A 279 2.82 -2.26 16.84
N TRP A 280 4.03 -1.69 16.92
CA TRP A 280 5.23 -2.36 16.45
C TRP A 280 5.53 -3.63 17.24
N LEU A 281 5.33 -3.62 18.57
CA LEU A 281 5.50 -4.83 19.39
C LEU A 281 4.52 -5.94 18.99
N VAL A 282 3.26 -5.61 18.74
CA VAL A 282 2.25 -6.58 18.26
C VAL A 282 2.66 -7.14 16.90
N LEU A 283 3.03 -6.27 15.96
CA LEU A 283 3.40 -6.65 14.60
C LEU A 283 4.68 -7.51 14.59
N ASP A 284 5.72 -7.11 15.33
CA ASP A 284 6.96 -7.87 15.44
C ASP A 284 6.75 -9.24 16.14
N LYS A 285 5.88 -9.30 17.16
CA LYS A 285 5.51 -10.56 17.80
C LYS A 285 4.79 -11.48 16.81
N TRP A 286 3.89 -10.95 16.03
CA TRP A 286 3.11 -11.69 15.04
C TRP A 286 4.01 -12.19 13.89
N ARG A 287 4.91 -11.33 13.35
CA ARG A 287 5.85 -11.69 12.28
C ARG A 287 6.97 -12.65 12.74
N GLY A 288 7.24 -12.73 14.02
CA GLY A 288 8.39 -13.49 14.54
C GLY A 288 9.75 -12.82 14.32
N THR A 289 9.79 -11.62 13.71
CA THR A 289 11.01 -10.87 13.38
C THR A 289 10.92 -9.44 13.88
N SER A 290 12.04 -8.81 14.25
CA SER A 290 12.10 -7.38 14.59
C SER A 290 12.58 -6.59 13.39
N VAL A 291 11.67 -5.84 12.75
CA VAL A 291 11.94 -5.14 11.49
C VAL A 291 12.33 -3.66 11.69
N ASN A 292 12.01 -3.02 12.82
CA ASN A 292 12.10 -1.56 12.94
C ASN A 292 12.57 -1.04 14.31
N ALA A 293 13.75 -1.45 14.75
CA ALA A 293 14.34 -0.82 15.93
C ALA A 293 15.33 0.28 15.51
N ASN A 294 15.01 1.52 15.79
CA ASN A 294 15.85 2.69 15.50
C ASN A 294 17.17 2.72 16.29
N SER A 295 17.36 1.81 17.26
CA SER A 295 18.60 1.65 18.01
C SER A 295 18.77 0.22 18.51
N LYS A 296 20.03 -0.21 18.76
CA LYS A 296 20.36 -1.52 19.34
C LYS A 296 19.66 -1.75 20.71
N PHE A 297 19.51 -0.70 21.50
CA PHE A 297 18.86 -0.78 22.81
C PHE A 297 17.35 -0.97 22.69
N SER A 298 16.67 -0.21 21.83
CA SER A 298 15.23 -0.39 21.60
C SER A 298 14.91 -1.75 20.99
N SER A 299 15.79 -2.28 20.14
CA SER A 299 15.70 -3.64 19.60
C SER A 299 15.80 -4.70 20.70
N LEU A 300 16.76 -4.54 21.62
CA LEU A 300 16.92 -5.46 22.74
C LEU A 300 15.68 -5.47 23.65
N CYS A 301 15.17 -4.29 24.03
CA CYS A 301 13.96 -4.18 24.84
C CYS A 301 12.74 -4.79 24.14
N ALA A 302 12.54 -4.51 22.85
CA ALA A 302 11.45 -5.09 22.07
C ALA A 302 11.55 -6.61 21.99
N ASN A 303 12.77 -7.16 21.80
CA ASN A 303 13.01 -8.60 21.77
C ASN A 303 12.71 -9.28 23.12
N ILE A 304 13.07 -8.64 24.24
CA ILE A 304 12.77 -9.14 25.58
C ILE A 304 11.25 -9.14 25.81
N LEU A 305 10.57 -8.01 25.56
CA LEU A 305 9.12 -7.88 25.75
C LEU A 305 8.36 -8.89 24.87
N ARG A 306 8.78 -9.09 23.63
CA ARG A 306 8.19 -10.06 22.70
C ARG A 306 8.34 -11.50 23.17
N LYS A 307 9.47 -11.86 23.81
CA LYS A 307 9.68 -13.20 24.36
C LYS A 307 8.84 -13.44 25.60
N ILE A 308 8.73 -12.45 26.48
CA ILE A 308 8.04 -12.57 27.78
C ILE A 308 6.52 -12.56 27.61
N PHE A 309 5.97 -11.65 26.79
CA PHE A 309 4.53 -11.45 26.71
C PHE A 309 3.90 -12.18 25.52
N PRO A 310 2.76 -12.89 25.72
CA PRO A 310 2.02 -13.50 24.63
C PRO A 310 1.33 -12.43 23.76
N LEU A 311 1.03 -12.77 22.49
CA LEU A 311 0.41 -11.86 21.52
C LEU A 311 -0.88 -11.21 22.07
N GLY A 312 -1.77 -12.02 22.64
CA GLY A 312 -3.05 -11.51 23.18
C GLY A 312 -2.88 -10.51 24.34
N PHE A 313 -1.79 -10.58 25.13
CA PHE A 313 -1.49 -9.57 26.14
C PHE A 313 -1.06 -8.26 25.49
N LEU A 314 -0.15 -8.33 24.51
CA LEU A 314 0.30 -7.13 23.77
C LEU A 314 -0.85 -6.46 23.04
N GLN A 315 -1.77 -7.22 22.44
CA GLN A 315 -3.01 -6.71 21.82
C GLN A 315 -3.90 -6.00 22.84
N LYS A 316 -4.08 -6.55 24.05
CA LYS A 316 -4.84 -5.90 25.13
C LYS A 316 -4.23 -4.57 25.55
N VAL A 317 -2.89 -4.52 25.69
CA VAL A 317 -2.17 -3.27 26.00
C VAL A 317 -2.35 -2.26 24.87
N GLN A 318 -2.18 -2.66 23.63
CA GLN A 318 -2.40 -1.81 22.46
C GLN A 318 -3.83 -1.23 22.46
N ASN A 319 -4.85 -2.06 22.60
CA ASN A 319 -6.25 -1.63 22.58
C ASN A 319 -6.58 -0.68 23.74
N LYS A 320 -5.96 -0.87 24.92
CA LYS A 320 -6.10 0.04 26.04
C LYS A 320 -5.44 1.39 25.77
N LEU A 321 -4.27 1.41 25.16
CA LEU A 321 -3.61 2.64 24.73
C LEU A 321 -4.42 3.38 23.68
N ILE A 322 -4.87 2.69 22.64
CA ILE A 322 -5.70 3.26 21.56
C ILE A 322 -6.92 3.99 22.15
N SER A 323 -7.65 3.37 23.08
CA SER A 323 -8.89 3.88 23.64
C SER A 323 -8.71 4.71 24.93
N LEU A 324 -7.49 5.10 25.28
CA LEU A 324 -7.18 5.75 26.56
C LEU A 324 -7.99 7.01 26.83
N HIS A 325 -8.27 7.80 25.79
CA HIS A 325 -8.99 9.07 25.90
C HIS A 325 -10.45 8.97 25.41
N LYS A 326 -11.00 7.75 25.27
CA LYS A 326 -12.38 7.52 24.78
C LYS A 326 -13.45 8.34 25.49
N ASN A 327 -13.32 8.53 26.82
CA ASN A 327 -14.27 9.23 27.67
C ASN A 327 -13.83 10.65 28.04
N MET A 328 -12.91 11.25 27.28
CA MET A 328 -12.40 12.59 27.55
C MET A 328 -13.50 13.63 27.36
N LYS A 329 -13.63 14.56 28.30
CA LYS A 329 -14.52 15.72 28.17
C LYS A 329 -13.88 16.76 27.25
N ASN A 330 -14.67 17.28 26.30
CA ASN A 330 -14.24 18.30 25.34
C ASN A 330 -12.91 17.98 24.64
N PRO A 331 -12.80 16.84 23.95
CA PRO A 331 -11.60 16.47 23.21
C PRO A 331 -11.43 17.39 22.00
N LYS A 332 -10.22 17.92 21.80
CA LYS A 332 -9.91 18.83 20.68
C LYS A 332 -9.13 18.15 19.56
N TYR A 333 -8.55 16.99 19.83
CA TYR A 333 -7.66 16.32 18.87
C TYR A 333 -7.98 14.86 18.73
N LEU A 334 -7.95 14.42 17.48
CA LEU A 334 -8.01 13.03 17.05
C LEU A 334 -6.66 12.61 16.48
N PHE A 335 -6.42 11.31 16.41
CA PHE A 335 -5.30 10.72 15.69
C PHE A 335 -5.71 9.38 15.07
N ASP A 336 -5.06 9.02 13.99
CA ASP A 336 -5.22 7.71 13.36
C ASP A 336 -4.51 6.64 14.23
N SER A 337 -5.23 6.15 15.24
CA SER A 337 -4.71 5.21 16.24
C SER A 337 -4.44 3.82 15.69
N MET A 338 -5.11 3.46 14.61
CA MET A 338 -5.11 2.14 14.01
C MET A 338 -4.28 2.06 12.73
N GLY A 339 -4.08 3.17 12.03
CA GLY A 339 -3.34 3.27 10.78
C GLY A 339 -1.81 3.17 10.91
N ARG A 340 -1.13 3.18 9.78
CA ARG A 340 0.35 3.17 9.74
C ARG A 340 0.98 4.43 10.33
N ASN A 341 0.25 5.52 10.32
CA ASN A 341 0.75 6.87 10.61
C ASN A 341 0.48 7.35 12.04
N VAL A 342 0.28 6.43 12.99
CA VAL A 342 -0.04 6.73 14.41
C VAL A 342 0.82 7.85 15.00
N SER A 343 2.11 7.93 14.63
CA SER A 343 3.04 8.92 15.17
C SER A 343 3.14 10.21 14.35
N ARG A 344 2.51 10.29 13.16
CA ARG A 344 2.71 11.42 12.23
C ARG A 344 1.99 12.69 12.63
N GLY A 345 0.86 12.59 13.31
CA GLY A 345 0.16 13.78 13.74
C GLY A 345 -1.21 13.50 14.34
N ALA A 346 -1.67 14.46 15.10
CA ALA A 346 -3.04 14.57 15.52
C ALA A 346 -3.68 15.73 14.75
N PHE A 347 -4.95 15.61 14.46
CA PHE A 347 -5.73 16.60 13.73
C PHE A 347 -6.91 17.08 14.58
N PRO A 348 -7.50 18.26 14.27
CA PRO A 348 -8.63 18.79 15.03
C PRO A 348 -9.83 17.84 15.00
N ALA A 349 -10.47 17.65 16.17
CA ALA A 349 -11.64 16.77 16.27
C ALA A 349 -12.83 17.29 15.47
N GLU A 350 -12.94 18.62 15.33
CA GLU A 350 -13.98 19.31 14.57
C GLU A 350 -14.05 18.92 13.09
N TRP A 351 -12.97 18.39 12.51
CA TRP A 351 -12.98 17.92 11.12
C TRP A 351 -13.95 16.75 10.89
N LEU A 352 -14.24 15.97 11.93
CA LEU A 352 -15.20 14.86 11.85
C LEU A 352 -16.58 15.21 12.44
N ASP A 353 -16.86 16.49 12.72
CA ASP A 353 -18.17 16.90 13.24
C ASP A 353 -19.26 16.88 12.17
N GLU A 354 -18.91 17.26 10.94
CA GLU A 354 -19.84 17.30 9.82
C GLU A 354 -19.33 16.46 8.64
N ALA A 355 -20.26 15.82 7.93
CA ALA A 355 -20.00 15.06 6.72
C ALA A 355 -20.46 15.86 5.49
N ILE A 356 -19.61 15.91 4.48
CA ILE A 356 -19.95 16.42 3.15
C ILE A 356 -20.11 15.21 2.22
N TRP A 357 -21.25 15.13 1.55
CA TRP A 357 -21.52 14.09 0.56
C TRP A 357 -20.99 14.51 -0.80
N VAL A 358 -20.00 13.82 -1.31
CA VAL A 358 -19.37 14.09 -2.60
C VAL A 358 -19.63 12.96 -3.58
N ASP A 359 -19.51 13.25 -4.88
CA ASP A 359 -19.59 12.23 -5.92
C ASP A 359 -18.45 11.22 -5.74
N PHE A 360 -18.78 9.94 -5.81
CA PHE A 360 -17.85 8.82 -5.78
C PHE A 360 -18.35 7.73 -6.73
N GLU A 361 -17.70 7.54 -7.87
CA GLU A 361 -18.17 6.68 -8.95
C GLU A 361 -19.62 7.06 -9.36
N ASN A 362 -20.52 6.13 -9.32
CA ASN A 362 -21.93 6.33 -9.64
C ASN A 362 -22.83 6.65 -8.42
N THR A 363 -22.23 7.01 -7.28
CA THR A 363 -22.92 7.27 -6.01
C THR A 363 -22.39 8.52 -5.32
N LYS A 364 -22.87 8.79 -4.11
CA LYS A 364 -22.32 9.81 -3.21
C LYS A 364 -21.94 9.18 -1.89
N LEU A 365 -20.73 9.49 -1.42
CA LEU A 365 -20.21 9.01 -0.16
C LEU A 365 -19.70 10.17 0.70
N PRO A 366 -19.69 10.00 2.06
CA PRO A 366 -19.34 11.09 2.96
C PRO A 366 -17.84 11.23 3.13
N ILE A 367 -17.39 12.47 3.14
CA ILE A 367 -16.03 12.87 3.52
C ILE A 367 -16.08 13.86 4.68
N PRO A 368 -15.01 14.04 5.46
CA PRO A 368 -14.90 15.14 6.43
C PRO A 368 -15.05 16.50 5.76
N LYS A 369 -15.59 17.47 6.52
CA LYS A 369 -15.71 18.86 6.06
C LYS A 369 -14.38 19.59 6.07
#